data_8c16b3996cdb34c0169aff95bc75c652
#
_entry.id   8c16b3996cdb34c0169aff95bc75c652
#
_cell.length_a   1.000
_cell.length_b   1.000
_cell.length_c   1.000
_cell.angle_alpha   90.00
_cell.angle_beta   90.00
_cell.angle_gamma   90.00
#
_symmetry.space_group_name_H-M   'P 1'
#
loop_
_entity.id
_entity.type
_entity.pdbx_description
1 polymer ?
#
loop_
_entity_poly.entity_id
_entity_poly.type
_entity_poly.pdbx_seq_one_letter_code
_entity_poly.pdbx_strand_id
1 'polypeptide(L)'
;MNIKDEHIDVVCSLLDQLVGNVTSRNLFTGYGLFHKGETMFAIWQNKKLYLRGEGELASYLIRLGCEPFTTNEVNKRFVLSQYYALSNQVIGDNTLCRKLVILSIKQIQKQKLKRILNKLNRLKDLANLTIRHERALIKAGILDVKMLREIGAENAMVRLKKSRKWCYFRFLLEISWSIT
;
A
#
# COMPACT_ATOMS: atom_id res chain seq x y z
N MET A 1 -21.74 -18.81 16.40
CA MET A 1 -21.45 -20.01 15.59
C MET A 1 -21.20 -19.54 14.17
N ASN A 2 -19.90 -19.43 13.76
CA ASN A 2 -19.56 -18.95 12.42
C ASN A 2 -19.86 -20.08 11.43
N ILE A 3 -20.91 -19.92 10.64
CA ILE A 3 -21.16 -20.77 9.48
C ILE A 3 -20.04 -20.44 8.50
N LYS A 4 -19.02 -21.31 8.43
CA LYS A 4 -18.02 -21.23 7.37
C LYS A 4 -18.76 -21.36 6.04
N ASP A 5 -18.57 -20.40 5.16
CA ASP A 5 -19.08 -20.49 3.80
C ASP A 5 -18.32 -21.66 3.13
N GLU A 6 -19.03 -22.77 2.85
CA GLU A 6 -18.44 -24.00 2.27
C GLU A 6 -17.66 -23.71 0.97
N HIS A 7 -18.02 -22.64 0.29
CA HIS A 7 -17.37 -22.21 -0.95
C HIS A 7 -15.99 -21.59 -0.73
N ILE A 8 -15.69 -21.04 0.46
CA ILE A 8 -14.38 -20.39 0.69
C ILE A 8 -13.23 -21.40 0.63
N ASP A 9 -13.42 -22.60 1.14
CA ASP A 9 -12.37 -23.61 1.14
C ASP A 9 -12.06 -24.07 -0.30
N VAL A 10 -13.08 -24.15 -1.15
CA VAL A 10 -12.92 -24.46 -2.60
C VAL A 10 -12.16 -23.34 -3.32
N VAL A 11 -12.55 -22.09 -3.09
CA VAL A 11 -11.87 -20.93 -3.70
C VAL A 11 -10.42 -20.81 -3.21
N CYS A 12 -10.19 -21.04 -1.93
CA CYS A 12 -8.85 -21.05 -1.35
C CYS A 12 -7.97 -22.13 -1.99
N SER A 13 -8.49 -23.35 -2.13
CA SER A 13 -7.78 -24.45 -2.77
C SER A 13 -7.47 -24.20 -4.24
N LEU A 14 -8.42 -23.63 -4.99
CA LEU A 14 -8.21 -23.26 -6.39
C LEU A 14 -7.11 -22.22 -6.53
N LEU A 15 -7.14 -21.17 -5.72
CA LEU A 15 -6.12 -20.13 -5.77
C LEU A 15 -4.77 -20.64 -5.26
N ASP A 16 -4.77 -21.57 -4.29
CA ASP A 16 -3.54 -22.21 -3.81
C ASP A 16 -2.87 -23.05 -4.91
N GLN A 17 -3.64 -23.77 -5.71
CA GLN A 17 -3.12 -24.49 -6.89
C GLN A 17 -2.53 -23.54 -7.93
N LEU A 18 -3.09 -22.33 -8.07
CA LEU A 18 -2.62 -21.36 -9.06
C LEU A 18 -1.34 -20.63 -8.62
N VAL A 19 -1.22 -20.20 -7.37
CA VAL A 19 -0.13 -19.33 -6.92
C VAL A 19 0.63 -19.81 -5.68
N GLY A 20 0.12 -20.83 -4.98
CA GLY A 20 0.69 -21.41 -3.76
C GLY A 20 0.57 -20.51 -2.52
N ASN A 21 0.54 -21.15 -1.34
CA ASN A 21 0.54 -20.46 -0.04
C ASN A 21 -0.59 -19.43 0.14
N VAL A 22 -1.81 -19.81 -0.24
CA VAL A 22 -3.02 -19.01 -0.05
C VAL A 22 -3.71 -19.40 1.26
N THR A 23 -4.06 -18.40 2.05
CA THR A 23 -4.81 -18.56 3.30
C THR A 23 -5.99 -17.59 3.33
N SER A 24 -7.08 -17.98 3.97
CA SER A 24 -8.26 -17.15 4.16
C SER A 24 -8.35 -16.66 5.61
N ARG A 25 -8.85 -15.45 5.81
CA ARG A 25 -9.19 -14.88 7.12
C ARG A 25 -10.54 -14.23 7.07
N ASN A 26 -11.32 -14.39 8.14
CA ASN A 26 -12.63 -13.77 8.27
C ASN A 26 -12.48 -12.23 8.33
N LEU A 27 -13.30 -11.52 7.57
CA LEU A 27 -13.47 -10.08 7.61
C LEU A 27 -14.92 -9.77 8.06
N PHE A 28 -15.23 -8.51 8.36
CA PHE A 28 -16.59 -8.11 8.77
C PHE A 28 -17.67 -8.45 7.72
N THR A 29 -17.30 -8.46 6.44
CA THR A 29 -18.25 -8.60 5.32
C THR A 29 -17.90 -9.75 4.37
N GLY A 30 -17.07 -10.70 4.78
CA GLY A 30 -16.64 -11.82 3.93
C GLY A 30 -15.30 -12.39 4.34
N TYR A 31 -14.53 -12.89 3.39
CA TYR A 31 -13.22 -13.49 3.65
C TYR A 31 -12.13 -12.79 2.83
N GLY A 32 -11.07 -12.36 3.52
CA GLY A 32 -9.85 -11.89 2.86
C GLY A 32 -8.96 -13.06 2.49
N LEU A 33 -8.41 -13.05 1.29
CA LEU A 33 -7.48 -14.05 0.77
C LEU A 33 -6.07 -13.46 0.76
N PHE A 34 -5.16 -14.18 1.40
CA PHE A 34 -3.79 -13.74 1.67
C PHE A 34 -2.79 -14.68 1.02
N HIS A 35 -1.79 -14.12 0.36
CA HIS A 35 -0.62 -14.86 -0.10
C HIS A 35 0.46 -14.82 0.98
N LYS A 36 1.00 -16.00 1.35
CA LYS A 36 2.00 -16.18 2.42
C LYS A 36 1.58 -15.54 3.76
N GLY A 37 0.28 -15.51 4.04
CA GLY A 37 -0.27 -14.94 5.26
C GLY A 37 -0.16 -13.42 5.44
N GLU A 38 0.49 -12.70 4.53
CA GLU A 38 0.80 -11.27 4.69
C GLU A 38 0.15 -10.34 3.66
N THR A 39 0.00 -10.82 2.43
CA THR A 39 -0.43 -9.97 1.31
C THR A 39 -1.87 -10.27 0.95
N MET A 40 -2.81 -9.43 1.42
CA MET A 40 -4.22 -9.55 1.05
C MET A 40 -4.40 -9.08 -0.40
N PHE A 41 -4.65 -10.01 -1.30
CA PHE A 41 -4.77 -9.75 -2.73
C PHE A 41 -6.20 -9.88 -3.26
N ALA A 42 -7.08 -10.59 -2.54
CA ALA A 42 -8.45 -10.81 -2.96
C ALA A 42 -9.42 -10.84 -1.77
N ILE A 43 -10.70 -10.69 -2.06
CA ILE A 43 -11.80 -10.80 -1.12
C ILE A 43 -12.83 -11.75 -1.71
N TRP A 44 -13.34 -12.67 -0.89
CA TRP A 44 -14.50 -13.49 -1.20
C TRP A 44 -15.72 -12.96 -0.44
N GLN A 45 -16.73 -12.53 -1.18
CA GLN A 45 -17.96 -11.99 -0.59
C GLN A 45 -19.14 -12.22 -1.54
N ASN A 46 -20.30 -12.59 -1.00
CA ASN A 46 -21.54 -12.79 -1.77
C ASN A 46 -21.34 -13.72 -2.98
N LYS A 47 -20.60 -14.82 -2.77
CA LYS A 47 -20.27 -15.80 -3.83
C LYS A 47 -19.51 -15.22 -5.03
N LYS A 48 -18.85 -14.08 -4.85
CA LYS A 48 -18.01 -13.44 -5.85
C LYS A 48 -16.57 -13.29 -5.34
N LEU A 49 -15.63 -13.52 -6.23
CA LEU A 49 -14.21 -13.31 -5.98
C LEU A 49 -13.81 -11.93 -6.49
N TYR A 50 -13.35 -11.07 -5.59
CA TYR A 50 -12.88 -9.72 -5.90
C TYR A 50 -11.36 -9.69 -5.85
N LEU A 51 -10.72 -9.32 -6.94
CA LEU A 51 -9.26 -9.18 -7.02
C LEU A 51 -8.87 -7.70 -6.84
N ARG A 52 -7.80 -7.46 -6.07
CA ARG A 52 -7.27 -6.11 -5.91
C ARG A 52 -6.47 -5.70 -7.15
N GLY A 53 -6.78 -4.50 -7.67
CA GLY A 53 -6.08 -3.90 -8.80
C GLY A 53 -6.08 -2.39 -8.72
N GLU A 54 -4.97 -1.76 -9.08
CA GLU A 54 -4.81 -0.31 -9.12
C GLU A 54 -4.10 0.10 -10.42
N GLY A 55 -4.37 1.33 -10.91
CA GLY A 55 -3.73 1.87 -12.10
C GLY A 55 -3.95 1.00 -13.34
N GLU A 56 -2.88 0.59 -14.00
CA GLU A 56 -2.93 -0.21 -15.23
C GLU A 56 -3.63 -1.56 -15.05
N LEU A 57 -3.42 -2.22 -13.90
CA LEU A 57 -4.10 -3.49 -13.60
C LEU A 57 -5.61 -3.28 -13.46
N ALA A 58 -6.04 -2.20 -12.81
CA ALA A 58 -7.47 -1.85 -12.70
C ALA A 58 -8.10 -1.65 -14.10
N SER A 59 -7.43 -0.88 -14.94
CA SER A 59 -7.88 -0.65 -16.33
C SER A 59 -7.93 -1.94 -17.15
N TYR A 60 -7.00 -2.85 -16.88
CA TYR A 60 -7.00 -4.16 -17.55
C TYR A 60 -8.16 -5.06 -17.07
N LEU A 61 -8.43 -5.08 -15.75
CA LEU A 61 -9.56 -5.82 -15.18
C LEU A 61 -10.90 -5.31 -15.75
N ILE A 62 -11.08 -4.00 -15.85
CA ILE A 62 -12.30 -3.40 -16.43
C ILE A 62 -12.48 -3.84 -17.89
N ARG A 63 -11.42 -3.85 -18.69
CA ARG A 63 -11.46 -4.33 -20.08
C ARG A 63 -11.83 -5.81 -20.21
N LEU A 64 -11.54 -6.62 -19.20
CA LEU A 64 -11.94 -8.02 -19.11
C LEU A 64 -13.37 -8.21 -18.57
N GLY A 65 -14.14 -7.13 -18.42
CA GLY A 65 -15.51 -7.18 -17.91
C GLY A 65 -15.60 -7.41 -16.40
N CYS A 66 -14.54 -7.12 -15.65
CA CYS A 66 -14.57 -7.16 -14.20
C CYS A 66 -15.17 -5.88 -13.64
N GLU A 67 -16.19 -6.01 -12.80
CA GLU A 67 -16.91 -4.88 -12.22
C GLU A 67 -16.23 -4.39 -10.94
N PRO A 68 -16.11 -3.06 -10.72
CA PRO A 68 -15.60 -2.54 -9.47
C PRO A 68 -16.52 -2.90 -8.30
N PHE A 69 -15.93 -3.13 -7.13
CA PHE A 69 -16.70 -3.40 -5.93
C PHE A 69 -17.48 -2.13 -5.52
N THR A 70 -18.79 -2.21 -5.61
CA THR A 70 -19.71 -1.15 -5.17
C THR A 70 -20.49 -1.64 -3.97
N THR A 71 -20.39 -0.93 -2.83
CA THR A 71 -21.28 -1.14 -1.70
C THR A 71 -22.51 -0.27 -1.89
N ASN A 72 -23.70 -0.87 -1.94
CA ASN A 72 -24.98 -0.16 -1.94
C ASN A 72 -25.33 0.43 -0.56
N GLU A 73 -24.43 0.35 0.43
CA GLU A 73 -24.68 0.84 1.76
C GLU A 73 -24.26 2.29 1.92
N VAL A 74 -25.13 3.05 2.59
CA VAL A 74 -25.11 4.49 2.87
C VAL A 74 -23.84 5.02 3.54
N ASN A 75 -22.95 4.16 4.00
CA ASN A 75 -21.66 4.51 4.60
C ASN A 75 -20.51 4.46 3.60
N LYS A 76 -20.41 5.48 2.74
CA LYS A 76 -19.33 5.73 1.76
C LYS A 76 -17.91 5.80 2.32
N ARG A 77 -17.65 5.44 3.58
CA ARG A 77 -16.31 5.52 4.20
C ARG A 77 -15.41 4.33 3.96
N PHE A 78 -15.94 3.19 3.50
CA PHE A 78 -15.15 2.01 3.15
C PHE A 78 -15.31 1.67 1.68
N VAL A 79 -14.82 2.56 0.83
CA VAL A 79 -14.76 2.30 -0.60
C VAL A 79 -13.62 1.31 -0.84
N LEU A 80 -13.95 0.05 -1.02
CA LEU A 80 -13.05 -0.95 -1.58
C LEU A 80 -12.89 -0.73 -3.10
N SER A 81 -12.75 0.53 -3.51
CA SER A 81 -12.65 0.98 -4.90
C SER A 81 -11.47 0.36 -5.69
N GLN A 82 -10.62 -0.39 -4.99
CA GLN A 82 -9.48 -1.07 -5.58
C GLN A 82 -9.74 -2.56 -5.81
N TYR A 83 -10.96 -3.05 -5.60
CA TYR A 83 -11.32 -4.45 -5.77
C TYR A 83 -12.33 -4.60 -6.90
N TYR A 84 -12.11 -5.61 -7.75
CA TYR A 84 -12.89 -5.87 -8.96
C TYR A 84 -13.41 -7.30 -8.94
N ALA A 85 -14.71 -7.50 -9.12
CA ALA A 85 -15.33 -8.82 -9.23
C ALA A 85 -14.81 -9.51 -10.50
N LEU A 86 -14.16 -10.65 -10.34
CA LEU A 86 -13.70 -11.42 -11.50
C LEU A 86 -14.90 -11.97 -12.27
N SER A 87 -14.89 -11.80 -13.58
CA SER A 87 -15.90 -12.37 -14.48
C SER A 87 -15.74 -13.89 -14.59
N ASN A 88 -16.83 -14.60 -14.90
CA ASN A 88 -16.78 -16.05 -15.08
C ASN A 88 -15.79 -16.48 -16.17
N GLN A 89 -15.58 -15.67 -17.19
CA GLN A 89 -14.58 -15.92 -18.24
C GLN A 89 -13.15 -15.93 -17.67
N VAL A 90 -12.85 -14.99 -16.77
CA VAL A 90 -11.53 -14.91 -16.12
C VAL A 90 -11.33 -16.09 -15.16
N ILE A 91 -12.35 -16.46 -14.41
CA ILE A 91 -12.26 -17.58 -13.46
C ILE A 91 -12.13 -18.91 -14.20
N GLY A 92 -12.78 -19.08 -15.35
CA GLY A 92 -12.72 -20.28 -16.19
C GLY A 92 -11.39 -20.47 -16.93
N ASP A 93 -10.60 -19.40 -17.11
CA ASP A 93 -9.27 -19.48 -17.70
C ASP A 93 -8.19 -19.46 -16.61
N ASN A 94 -7.72 -20.63 -16.22
CA ASN A 94 -6.69 -20.80 -15.19
C ASN A 94 -5.41 -20.01 -15.50
N THR A 95 -5.03 -19.90 -16.76
CA THR A 95 -3.81 -19.20 -17.17
C THR A 95 -3.96 -17.69 -16.98
N LEU A 96 -5.09 -17.14 -17.41
CA LEU A 96 -5.40 -15.74 -17.25
C LEU A 96 -5.62 -15.39 -15.77
N CYS A 97 -6.38 -16.19 -15.04
CA CYS A 97 -6.63 -16.02 -13.62
C CYS A 97 -5.31 -16.01 -12.83
N ARG A 98 -4.43 -16.99 -13.05
CA ARG A 98 -3.10 -17.04 -12.45
C ARG A 98 -2.28 -15.78 -12.72
N LYS A 99 -2.24 -15.33 -13.98
CA LYS A 99 -1.52 -14.11 -14.38
C LYS A 99 -2.02 -12.89 -13.62
N LEU A 100 -3.34 -12.70 -13.54
CA LEU A 100 -3.95 -11.56 -12.85
C LEU A 100 -3.69 -11.58 -11.35
N VAL A 101 -3.81 -12.75 -10.70
CA VAL A 101 -3.51 -12.91 -9.28
C VAL A 101 -2.05 -12.60 -8.98
N ILE A 102 -1.11 -13.09 -9.79
CA ILE A 102 0.32 -12.79 -9.63
C ILE A 102 0.59 -11.29 -9.81
N LEU A 103 -0.02 -10.64 -10.79
CA LEU A 103 0.12 -9.20 -11.00
C LEU A 103 -0.40 -8.41 -9.80
N SER A 104 -1.56 -8.78 -9.26
CA SER A 104 -2.12 -8.17 -8.05
C SER A 104 -1.17 -8.31 -6.86
N ILE A 105 -0.69 -9.52 -6.57
CA ILE A 105 0.25 -9.77 -5.48
C ILE A 105 1.52 -8.93 -5.64
N LYS A 106 2.14 -8.93 -6.82
CA LYS A 106 3.35 -8.14 -7.11
C LYS A 106 3.12 -6.65 -6.94
N GLN A 107 1.97 -6.13 -7.39
CA GLN A 107 1.61 -4.72 -7.24
C GLN A 107 1.53 -4.33 -5.76
N ILE A 108 0.85 -5.13 -4.94
CA ILE A 108 0.69 -4.88 -3.50
C ILE A 108 2.04 -4.93 -2.78
N GLN A 109 2.87 -5.93 -3.10
CA GLN A 109 4.23 -6.05 -2.54
C GLN A 109 5.09 -4.84 -2.90
N LYS A 110 5.06 -4.40 -4.16
CA LYS A 110 5.77 -3.18 -4.61
C LYS A 110 5.30 -1.93 -3.86
N GLN A 111 3.99 -1.79 -3.64
CA GLN A 111 3.45 -0.68 -2.86
C GLN A 111 3.84 -0.73 -1.39
N LYS A 112 3.82 -1.94 -0.77
CA LYS A 112 4.28 -2.15 0.61
C LYS A 112 5.75 -1.74 0.75
N LEU A 113 6.59 -2.20 -0.17
CA LEU A 113 8.01 -1.84 -0.21
C LEU A 113 8.21 -0.33 -0.37
N LYS A 114 7.51 0.30 -1.33
CA LYS A 114 7.57 1.75 -1.53
C LYS A 114 7.17 2.53 -0.27
N ARG A 115 6.13 2.08 0.45
CA ARG A 115 5.72 2.70 1.72
C ARG A 115 6.79 2.57 2.80
N ILE A 116 7.46 1.42 2.89
CA ILE A 116 8.56 1.20 3.84
C ILE A 116 9.74 2.11 3.50
N LEU A 117 10.17 2.14 2.24
CA LEU A 117 11.24 3.01 1.78
C LEU A 117 10.93 4.49 2.02
N ASN A 118 9.70 4.91 1.73
CA ASN A 118 9.28 6.28 2.00
C ASN A 118 9.29 6.61 3.50
N LYS A 119 8.95 5.64 4.38
CA LYS A 119 9.08 5.85 5.84
C LYS A 119 10.53 6.01 6.23
N LEU A 120 11.41 5.10 5.79
CA LEU A 120 12.84 5.16 6.10
C LEU A 120 13.54 6.43 5.58
N ASN A 121 12.96 7.08 4.56
CA ASN A 121 13.50 8.29 3.94
C ASN A 121 12.89 9.59 4.50
N ARG A 122 12.07 9.50 5.55
CA ARG A 122 11.45 10.68 6.17
C ARG A 122 12.41 11.37 7.12
N LEU A 123 12.51 12.69 7.00
CA LEU A 123 13.35 13.54 7.84
C LEU A 123 13.05 13.41 9.33
N LYS A 124 11.77 13.31 9.71
CA LYS A 124 11.35 13.18 11.11
C LYS A 124 11.78 11.86 11.78
N ASP A 125 12.14 10.84 11.00
CA ASP A 125 12.53 9.52 11.51
C ASP A 125 14.05 9.42 11.74
N LEU A 126 14.80 10.49 11.38
CA LEU A 126 16.18 10.67 11.84
C LEU A 126 16.24 10.98 13.34
N ALA A 127 17.27 10.47 14.00
CA ALA A 127 17.52 10.80 15.40
C ALA A 127 17.52 12.32 15.60
N ASN A 128 16.88 12.76 16.69
CA ASN A 128 16.77 14.17 17.07
C ASN A 128 15.94 15.07 16.14
N LEU A 129 15.37 14.56 15.06
CA LEU A 129 14.45 15.35 14.23
C LEU A 129 12.99 15.07 14.60
N THR A 130 12.20 16.13 14.63
CA THR A 130 10.76 16.07 14.90
C THR A 130 9.94 16.41 13.66
N ILE A 131 8.64 16.20 13.70
CA ILE A 131 7.72 16.62 12.63
C ILE A 131 7.75 18.13 12.38
N ARG A 132 8.08 18.94 13.39
CA ARG A 132 8.25 20.40 13.22
C ARG A 132 9.48 20.70 12.37
N HIS A 133 10.56 19.95 12.60
CA HIS A 133 11.82 20.05 11.87
C HIS A 133 11.62 19.59 10.41
N GLU A 134 10.96 18.47 10.19
CA GLU A 134 10.59 18.01 8.84
C GLU A 134 9.82 19.07 8.05
N ARG A 135 8.79 19.68 8.66
CA ARG A 135 8.02 20.74 8.02
C ARG A 135 8.84 21.99 7.68
N ALA A 136 9.82 22.34 8.52
CA ALA A 136 10.70 23.46 8.27
C ALA A 136 11.68 23.17 7.11
N LEU A 137 12.27 21.97 7.10
CA LEU A 137 13.18 21.52 6.04
C LEU A 137 12.47 21.42 4.69
N ILE A 138 11.25 20.85 4.65
CA ILE A 138 10.44 20.80 3.43
C ILE A 138 10.16 22.20 2.88
N LYS A 139 9.82 23.17 3.75
CA LYS A 139 9.63 24.58 3.34
C LYS A 139 10.91 25.24 2.83
N ALA A 140 12.08 24.77 3.27
CA ALA A 140 13.37 25.22 2.77
C ALA A 140 13.83 24.46 1.50
N GLY A 141 12.96 23.59 0.94
CA GLY A 141 13.23 22.79 -0.26
C GLY A 141 14.05 21.53 -0.02
N ILE A 142 14.10 21.05 1.22
CA ILE A 142 14.79 19.79 1.58
C ILE A 142 13.70 18.74 1.89
N LEU A 143 13.49 17.81 0.96
CA LEU A 143 12.30 16.97 0.95
C LEU A 143 12.50 15.62 1.69
N ASP A 144 13.71 15.10 1.73
CA ASP A 144 14.02 13.79 2.26
C ASP A 144 15.44 13.70 2.86
N VAL A 145 15.72 12.55 3.50
CA VAL A 145 17.00 12.26 4.16
C VAL A 145 18.16 12.26 3.16
N LYS A 146 17.96 11.74 1.96
CA LYS A 146 18.99 11.68 0.93
C LYS A 146 19.44 13.08 0.54
N MET A 147 18.48 13.96 0.25
CA MET A 147 18.76 15.35 -0.10
C MET A 147 19.41 16.11 1.07
N LEU A 148 19.00 15.83 2.32
CA LEU A 148 19.64 16.44 3.49
C LEU A 148 21.11 16.01 3.62
N ARG A 149 21.43 14.74 3.38
CA ARG A 149 22.81 14.24 3.40
C ARG A 149 23.65 14.83 2.27
N GLU A 150 23.11 14.94 1.07
CA GLU A 150 23.80 15.53 -0.09
C GLU A 150 24.12 17.03 0.11
N ILE A 151 23.18 17.76 0.71
CA ILE A 151 23.34 19.21 0.96
C ILE A 151 24.26 19.46 2.16
N GLY A 152 24.23 18.59 3.16
CA GLY A 152 24.93 18.75 4.43
C GLY A 152 24.23 19.71 5.40
N ALA A 153 24.58 19.59 6.68
CA ALA A 153 23.93 20.35 7.76
C ALA A 153 24.10 21.87 7.62
N GLU A 154 25.28 22.32 7.22
CA GLU A 154 25.60 23.75 7.08
C GLU A 154 24.76 24.42 5.99
N ASN A 155 24.70 23.82 4.81
CA ASN A 155 23.91 24.37 3.69
C ASN A 155 22.40 24.28 3.95
N ALA A 156 21.94 23.24 4.63
CA ALA A 156 20.56 23.11 5.08
C ALA A 156 20.18 24.28 6.00
N MET A 157 21.10 24.69 6.88
CA MET A 157 20.92 25.84 7.74
C MET A 157 20.83 27.16 7.00
N VAL A 158 21.71 27.38 6.04
CA VAL A 158 21.65 28.60 5.22
C VAL A 158 20.30 28.73 4.54
N ARG A 159 19.75 27.62 4.03
CA ARG A 159 18.41 27.58 3.42
C ARG A 159 17.30 27.84 4.45
N LEU A 160 17.38 27.28 5.65
CA LEU A 160 16.43 27.52 6.74
C LEU A 160 16.45 28.99 7.21
N LYS A 161 17.62 29.61 7.34
CA LYS A 161 17.76 31.03 7.68
C LYS A 161 17.11 31.95 6.66
N LYS A 162 17.28 31.66 5.36
CA LYS A 162 16.62 32.43 4.27
C LYS A 162 15.09 32.33 4.33
N SER A 163 14.52 31.25 4.88
CA SER A 163 13.08 31.09 5.01
C SER A 163 12.41 31.82 6.18
N ARG A 164 13.11 32.77 6.84
CA ARG A 164 12.64 33.69 7.91
C ARG A 164 12.03 33.04 9.16
N LYS A 165 12.45 31.87 9.59
CA LYS A 165 12.00 31.27 10.87
C LYS A 165 13.16 31.04 11.84
N TRP A 166 13.48 32.09 12.59
CA TRP A 166 14.61 32.21 13.53
C TRP A 166 14.55 31.33 14.79
N CYS A 167 13.53 30.51 15.02
CA CYS A 167 13.36 29.74 16.27
C CYS A 167 14.18 28.45 16.37
N TYR A 168 15.12 28.18 15.48
CA TYR A 168 15.72 26.84 15.35
C TYR A 168 17.23 26.75 15.60
N PHE A 169 17.80 27.65 16.39
CA PHE A 169 19.24 27.62 16.71
C PHE A 169 19.67 26.34 17.44
N ARG A 170 18.78 25.78 18.29
CA ARG A 170 18.99 24.48 18.97
C ARG A 170 18.97 23.29 18.00
N PHE A 171 18.41 23.46 16.83
CA PHE A 171 18.22 22.49 15.78
C PHE A 171 19.52 22.08 15.05
N LEU A 172 20.54 22.92 15.08
CA LEU A 172 21.79 22.73 14.34
C LEU A 172 22.67 21.64 14.90
N LEU A 173 22.78 21.59 16.21
CA LEU A 173 23.56 20.57 16.89
C LEU A 173 22.94 19.20 16.65
N GLU A 174 21.61 19.13 16.57
CA GLU A 174 20.87 17.89 16.37
C GLU A 174 20.98 17.33 14.93
N ILE A 175 21.05 18.19 13.89
CA ILE A 175 21.26 17.73 12.51
C ILE A 175 22.69 17.24 12.28
N SER A 176 23.67 17.91 12.83
CA SER A 176 25.09 17.53 12.68
C SER A 176 25.36 16.12 13.20
N TRP A 177 24.73 15.74 14.33
CA TRP A 177 24.85 14.39 14.93
C TRP A 177 24.01 13.31 14.23
N SER A 178 23.04 13.70 13.41
CA SER A 178 22.14 12.74 12.71
C SER A 178 22.66 12.33 11.33
N ILE A 179 23.69 13.00 10.82
CA ILE A 179 24.23 12.79 9.47
C ILE A 179 25.54 12.00 9.48
N THR A 180 26.19 11.90 10.66
CA THR A 180 27.37 11.07 10.87
C THR A 180 26.98 9.64 11.15
#